data_9fc7164be066694d50276cfe91b7dfb0
#
_entry.id   9fc7164be066694d50276cfe91b7dfb0
#
_cell.length_a   1.000
_cell.length_b   1.000
_cell.length_c   1.000
_cell.angle_alpha   90.00
_cell.angle_beta   90.00
_cell.angle_gamma   90.00
#
_symmetry.space_group_name_H-M   'P 1'
#
loop_
_entity.id
_entity.type
_entity.pdbx_description
1 polymer ?
#
loop_
_entity_poly.entity_id
_entity_poly.type
_entity_poly.pdbx_seq_one_letter_code
_entity_poly.pdbx_strand_id
1 'polypeptide(L)'
;MRRMVIGADRFFPPLTSSPISVYNADLVNVNIRSCSTWRASLGKLGRSVEGNDEAMRNMQDESNQRLIMIVDDDQALGEMLSIVLESEGFKTVTCLDGWRAVEMFPTLQPDLMLLDVMLPGLDGVQVAQRIRQNSNTPIIMLTAKSDTTDVVKGLEAGADDYVSKPFEVVELMARIRARLRMPKVNAPAGKDEGDLTERLQCGTLVMDRAEHTATKDGVDLQLTPTEFELLYVLAAHAGEALSRANLLKRVWGYVSGGDTRLVNVHVQRLRMKVETDPENPRIVQTVRGIGYKFVAPTV
;
A
#
# COMPACT_ATOMS: atom_id res chain seq x y z
N MET A 1 -51.39 13.19 -43.34
CA MET A 1 -50.63 12.41 -42.33
C MET A 1 -49.16 12.43 -42.68
N ARG A 2 -48.37 13.30 -42.06
CA ARG A 2 -46.94 13.45 -42.34
C ARG A 2 -46.16 12.98 -41.10
N ARG A 3 -45.30 11.99 -41.31
CA ARG A 3 -44.30 11.57 -40.32
C ARG A 3 -43.16 12.54 -40.36
N MET A 4 -42.79 13.09 -39.19
CA MET A 4 -41.62 13.92 -38.98
C MET A 4 -40.54 13.06 -38.32
N VAL A 5 -39.43 12.83 -39.09
CA VAL A 5 -38.20 12.18 -38.61
C VAL A 5 -37.27 13.28 -38.18
N ILE A 6 -36.92 13.29 -36.90
CA ILE A 6 -35.85 14.20 -36.39
C ILE A 6 -34.61 13.35 -36.18
N GLY A 7 -33.65 13.58 -37.11
CA GLY A 7 -32.28 13.12 -36.91
C GLY A 7 -31.52 14.05 -35.98
N ALA A 8 -30.81 13.50 -35.01
CA ALA A 8 -29.87 14.20 -34.19
C ALA A 8 -28.46 13.61 -34.36
N ASP A 9 -27.79 14.08 -35.43
CA ASP A 9 -26.34 13.93 -35.53
C ASP A 9 -25.65 14.90 -34.58
N ARG A 10 -25.00 14.35 -33.55
CA ARG A 10 -24.02 15.11 -32.78
C ARG A 10 -22.62 14.79 -33.30
N PHE A 11 -22.11 15.69 -34.09
CA PHE A 11 -20.72 15.81 -34.47
C PHE A 11 -19.83 15.95 -33.24
N PHE A 12 -18.89 15.03 -33.03
CA PHE A 12 -17.70 15.25 -32.21
C PHE A 12 -16.60 15.83 -33.10
N PRO A 13 -15.97 16.95 -32.72
CA PRO A 13 -14.81 17.45 -33.43
C PRO A 13 -13.57 16.61 -33.10
N PRO A 14 -12.61 16.45 -34.03
CA PRO A 14 -11.37 15.72 -33.82
C PRO A 14 -10.45 16.44 -32.82
N LEU A 15 -9.81 15.68 -31.95
CA LEU A 15 -8.76 16.14 -31.04
C LEU A 15 -7.56 16.65 -31.84
N THR A 16 -7.45 17.97 -31.96
CA THR A 16 -6.23 18.61 -32.44
C THR A 16 -5.18 18.61 -31.32
N SER A 17 -4.02 18.08 -31.66
CA SER A 17 -2.79 18.12 -30.90
C SER A 17 -2.43 19.56 -30.53
N SER A 18 -2.50 19.92 -29.25
CA SER A 18 -1.92 21.15 -28.72
C SER A 18 -0.64 20.82 -27.92
N PRO A 19 0.40 21.63 -28.01
CA PRO A 19 1.69 21.35 -27.42
C PRO A 19 1.62 21.41 -25.88
N ILE A 20 2.36 20.51 -25.27
CA ILE A 20 2.57 20.43 -23.82
C ILE A 20 3.04 21.79 -23.33
N SER A 21 2.14 22.49 -22.65
CA SER A 21 2.46 23.72 -21.92
C SER A 21 3.38 23.35 -20.77
N VAL A 22 4.56 23.97 -20.74
CA VAL A 22 5.54 23.89 -19.65
C VAL A 22 4.88 24.46 -18.40
N TYR A 23 4.31 23.59 -17.55
CA TYR A 23 3.80 23.99 -16.26
C TYR A 23 4.96 24.15 -15.26
N ASN A 24 4.91 25.27 -14.58
CA ASN A 24 5.85 25.76 -13.57
C ASN A 24 6.30 24.65 -12.59
N ALA A 25 7.63 24.45 -12.55
CA ALA A 25 8.31 23.46 -11.70
C ALA A 25 8.40 23.87 -10.21
N ASP A 26 7.70 24.94 -9.79
CA ASP A 26 7.98 25.61 -8.51
C ASP A 26 7.18 25.11 -7.29
N LEU A 27 6.37 24.04 -7.43
CA LEU A 27 5.55 23.50 -6.33
C LEU A 27 5.79 22.02 -6.02
N VAL A 28 6.80 21.39 -6.62
CA VAL A 28 7.24 20.06 -6.23
C VAL A 28 8.59 20.20 -5.56
N ASN A 29 8.63 20.07 -4.24
CA ASN A 29 9.90 19.88 -3.54
C ASN A 29 10.34 18.42 -3.72
N VAL A 30 10.58 18.04 -4.98
CA VAL A 30 11.36 16.85 -5.28
C VAL A 30 12.78 17.26 -5.01
N ASN A 31 13.41 16.75 -3.98
CA ASN A 31 14.82 16.96 -3.72
C ASN A 31 15.64 16.29 -4.83
N ILE A 32 15.67 16.94 -6.03
CA ILE A 32 16.32 16.45 -7.26
C ILE A 32 17.85 16.63 -7.15
N ARG A 33 18.43 16.76 -5.97
CA ARG A 33 19.90 16.83 -5.88
C ARG A 33 20.58 15.56 -6.36
N SER A 34 19.88 14.43 -6.46
CA SER A 34 20.42 13.18 -7.03
C SER A 34 20.24 13.04 -8.56
N CYS A 35 19.38 13.84 -9.21
CA CYS A 35 19.10 13.66 -10.65
C CYS A 35 20.02 14.46 -11.58
N SER A 36 20.75 15.47 -11.10
CA SER A 36 21.67 16.28 -11.93
C SER A 36 23.04 15.62 -12.20
N THR A 37 23.38 14.56 -11.48
CA THR A 37 24.65 13.83 -11.66
C THR A 37 24.65 12.87 -12.87
N TRP A 38 23.51 12.55 -13.46
CA TRP A 38 23.40 11.61 -14.57
C TRP A 38 23.98 12.10 -15.90
N ARG A 39 24.11 13.40 -16.13
CA ARG A 39 24.66 13.94 -17.39
C ARG A 39 26.16 14.24 -17.36
N ALA A 40 26.78 14.29 -16.20
CA ALA A 40 28.20 14.62 -16.10
C ALA A 40 29.15 13.41 -16.10
N SER A 41 28.66 12.19 -15.87
CA SER A 41 29.49 10.99 -15.73
C SER A 41 29.83 10.27 -17.03
N LEU A 42 29.25 10.65 -18.16
CA LEU A 42 29.56 10.03 -19.47
C LEU A 42 30.80 10.61 -20.16
N GLY A 43 31.52 11.54 -19.55
CA GLY A 43 32.63 12.28 -20.16
C GLY A 43 34.07 11.97 -19.73
N LYS A 44 34.26 11.09 -18.74
CA LYS A 44 35.63 10.78 -18.26
C LYS A 44 35.82 9.29 -17.94
N LEU A 45 35.88 8.47 -18.97
CA LEU A 45 36.45 7.13 -18.87
C LEU A 45 37.98 7.25 -19.03
N GLY A 46 38.70 7.08 -17.95
CA GLY A 46 40.15 6.92 -17.98
C GLY A 46 40.76 7.01 -16.60
N ARG A 47 40.98 5.86 -15.97
CA ARG A 47 41.95 5.49 -14.90
C ARG A 47 41.39 5.12 -13.55
N SER A 48 41.83 3.92 -13.16
CA SER A 48 41.97 3.24 -11.87
C SER A 48 40.83 2.36 -11.41
N VAL A 49 41.17 1.06 -11.32
CA VAL A 49 40.28 -0.10 -11.13
C VAL A 49 39.82 -0.33 -9.66
N GLU A 50 40.33 0.44 -8.69
CA GLU A 50 40.04 0.21 -7.27
C GLU A 50 38.86 1.05 -6.71
N GLY A 51 38.38 2.06 -7.47
CA GLY A 51 37.22 2.89 -7.06
C GLY A 51 35.86 2.40 -7.58
N ASN A 52 35.81 1.35 -8.42
CA ASN A 52 34.59 0.93 -9.07
C ASN A 52 33.64 0.10 -8.16
N ASP A 53 34.18 -0.64 -7.21
CA ASP A 53 33.36 -1.50 -6.35
C ASP A 53 32.52 -0.71 -5.32
N GLU A 54 33.08 0.39 -4.82
CA GLU A 54 32.39 1.26 -3.86
C GLU A 54 31.37 2.15 -4.57
N ALA A 55 31.69 2.65 -5.77
CA ALA A 55 30.74 3.38 -6.61
C ALA A 55 29.60 2.48 -7.12
N MET A 56 29.89 1.22 -7.48
CA MET A 56 28.86 0.25 -7.88
C MET A 56 28.00 -0.18 -6.69
N ARG A 57 28.53 -0.36 -5.49
CA ARG A 57 27.75 -0.64 -4.27
C ARG A 57 26.83 0.53 -3.93
N ASN A 58 27.34 1.77 -3.97
CA ASN A 58 26.53 2.95 -3.75
C ASN A 58 25.42 3.12 -4.81
N MET A 59 25.71 2.82 -6.08
CA MET A 59 24.69 2.84 -7.14
C MET A 59 23.65 1.70 -7.00
N GLN A 60 24.04 0.54 -6.48
CA GLN A 60 23.12 -0.56 -6.19
C GLN A 60 22.27 -0.28 -4.92
N ASP A 61 22.84 0.37 -3.91
CA ASP A 61 22.09 0.81 -2.72
C ASP A 61 21.06 1.90 -3.07
N GLU A 62 21.41 2.87 -3.94
CA GLU A 62 20.47 3.89 -4.39
C GLU A 62 19.30 3.33 -5.25
N SER A 63 19.54 2.27 -6.01
CA SER A 63 18.51 1.65 -6.83
C SER A 63 17.54 0.78 -6.03
N ASN A 64 17.88 0.40 -4.79
CA ASN A 64 17.08 -0.49 -3.96
C ASN A 64 16.36 0.23 -2.80
N GLN A 65 16.48 1.58 -2.73
CA GLN A 65 15.77 2.36 -1.71
C GLN A 65 14.28 2.46 -2.02
N ARG A 66 13.45 2.11 -1.03
CA ARG A 66 11.98 2.19 -1.11
C ARG A 66 11.52 3.63 -1.17
N LEU A 67 10.59 3.92 -2.07
CA LEU A 67 9.98 5.24 -2.24
C LEU A 67 8.70 5.36 -1.41
N ILE A 68 8.65 6.34 -0.52
CA ILE A 68 7.47 6.69 0.26
C ILE A 68 6.89 8.01 -0.25
N MET A 69 5.62 7.98 -0.64
CA MET A 69 4.87 9.17 -1.03
C MET A 69 4.14 9.72 0.20
N ILE A 70 4.37 10.99 0.52
CA ILE A 70 3.74 11.71 1.63
C ILE A 70 2.74 12.69 1.03
N VAL A 71 1.47 12.58 1.42
CA VAL A 71 0.38 13.45 0.94
C VAL A 71 -0.26 14.11 2.15
N ASP A 72 0.06 15.37 2.37
CA ASP A 72 -0.38 16.16 3.52
C ASP A 72 -0.34 17.64 3.14
N ASP A 73 -1.36 18.44 3.47
CA ASP A 73 -1.41 19.87 3.17
C ASP A 73 -0.54 20.70 4.13
N ASP A 74 -0.13 20.11 5.27
CA ASP A 74 0.85 20.70 6.18
C ASP A 74 2.27 20.46 5.65
N GLN A 75 2.82 21.47 4.97
CA GLN A 75 4.17 21.43 4.41
C GLN A 75 5.24 21.16 5.49
N ALA A 76 5.10 21.72 6.69
CA ALA A 76 6.09 21.56 7.77
C ALA A 76 6.11 20.10 8.26
N LEU A 77 4.95 19.47 8.38
CA LEU A 77 4.84 18.05 8.71
C LEU A 77 5.44 17.18 7.59
N GLY A 78 5.15 17.48 6.32
CA GLY A 78 5.71 16.77 5.17
C GLY A 78 7.23 16.85 5.13
N GLU A 79 7.83 18.03 5.34
CA GLU A 79 9.28 18.22 5.40
C GLU A 79 9.91 17.46 6.58
N MET A 80 9.32 17.52 7.77
CA MET A 80 9.76 16.79 8.95
C MET A 80 9.76 15.27 8.69
N LEU A 81 8.67 14.75 8.13
CA LEU A 81 8.56 13.32 7.80
C LEU A 81 9.60 12.91 6.74
N SER A 82 9.85 13.76 5.73
CA SER A 82 10.87 13.48 4.72
C SER A 82 12.25 13.34 5.35
N ILE A 83 12.65 14.27 6.21
CA ILE A 83 13.97 14.25 6.89
C ILE A 83 14.09 12.95 7.70
N VAL A 84 13.07 12.58 8.47
CA VAL A 84 13.09 11.37 9.30
C VAL A 84 13.18 10.11 8.42
N LEU A 85 12.35 10.00 7.39
CA LEU A 85 12.31 8.83 6.52
C LEU A 85 13.59 8.67 5.70
N GLU A 86 14.17 9.76 5.23
CA GLU A 86 15.44 9.76 4.52
C GLU A 86 16.61 9.34 5.44
N SER A 87 16.60 9.76 6.71
CA SER A 87 17.57 9.30 7.70
C SER A 87 17.48 7.79 7.99
N GLU A 88 16.34 7.19 7.74
CA GLU A 88 16.08 5.74 7.87
C GLU A 88 16.30 4.96 6.57
N GLY A 89 16.82 5.64 5.52
CA GLY A 89 17.21 5.03 4.24
C GLY A 89 16.09 4.91 3.20
N PHE A 90 14.95 5.59 3.38
CA PHE A 90 13.89 5.67 2.38
C PHE A 90 14.13 6.83 1.41
N LYS A 91 13.53 6.76 0.23
CA LYS A 91 13.32 7.93 -0.63
C LYS A 91 11.96 8.52 -0.34
N THR A 92 11.82 9.83 -0.44
CA THR A 92 10.54 10.50 -0.19
C THR A 92 10.13 11.41 -1.35
N VAL A 93 8.83 11.54 -1.51
CA VAL A 93 8.19 12.52 -2.38
C VAL A 93 7.01 13.10 -1.62
N THR A 94 6.89 14.42 -1.55
CA THR A 94 5.79 15.14 -0.87
C THR A 94 4.82 15.73 -1.87
N CYS A 95 3.51 15.63 -1.58
CA CYS A 95 2.42 16.27 -2.29
C CYS A 95 1.53 17.01 -1.30
N LEU A 96 1.11 18.23 -1.64
CA LEU A 96 0.29 19.07 -0.77
C LEU A 96 -1.23 18.97 -1.06
N ASP A 97 -1.62 18.21 -2.08
CA ASP A 97 -3.02 18.04 -2.45
C ASP A 97 -3.31 16.66 -3.05
N GLY A 98 -4.57 16.22 -2.91
CA GLY A 98 -4.99 14.88 -3.32
C GLY A 98 -5.07 14.68 -4.83
N TRP A 99 -5.39 15.71 -5.62
CA TRP A 99 -5.45 15.59 -7.09
C TRP A 99 -4.10 15.32 -7.68
N ARG A 100 -3.11 16.09 -7.22
CA ARG A 100 -1.73 15.93 -7.65
C ARG A 100 -1.16 14.57 -7.24
N ALA A 101 -1.51 14.10 -6.04
CA ALA A 101 -1.12 12.77 -5.59
C ALA A 101 -1.61 11.68 -6.53
N VAL A 102 -2.89 11.70 -6.93
CA VAL A 102 -3.47 10.73 -7.88
C VAL A 102 -2.82 10.83 -9.27
N GLU A 103 -2.51 12.05 -9.75
CA GLU A 103 -1.88 12.27 -11.04
C GLU A 103 -0.43 11.73 -11.09
N MET A 104 0.34 11.97 -10.04
CA MET A 104 1.76 11.56 -9.98
C MET A 104 1.95 10.08 -9.65
N PHE A 105 1.00 9.46 -8.96
CA PHE A 105 1.12 8.09 -8.47
C PHE A 105 1.48 7.06 -9.55
N PRO A 106 0.85 7.01 -10.74
CA PRO A 106 1.18 6.01 -11.77
C PRO A 106 2.61 6.11 -12.30
N THR A 107 3.18 7.34 -12.29
CA THR A 107 4.55 7.59 -12.76
C THR A 107 5.58 7.28 -11.68
N LEU A 108 5.28 7.61 -10.43
CA LEU A 108 6.20 7.43 -9.30
C LEU A 108 6.22 6.00 -8.79
N GLN A 109 5.10 5.29 -8.84
CA GLN A 109 4.92 3.93 -8.32
C GLN A 109 5.53 3.76 -6.92
N PRO A 110 5.09 4.53 -5.92
CA PRO A 110 5.67 4.45 -4.58
C PRO A 110 5.44 3.07 -3.94
N ASP A 111 6.38 2.65 -3.10
CA ASP A 111 6.28 1.41 -2.32
C ASP A 111 5.28 1.53 -1.17
N LEU A 112 5.03 2.75 -0.68
CA LEU A 112 4.07 3.05 0.38
C LEU A 112 3.59 4.51 0.25
N MET A 113 2.33 4.74 0.61
CA MET A 113 1.75 6.08 0.70
C MET A 113 1.38 6.41 2.15
N LEU A 114 1.86 7.55 2.66
CA LEU A 114 1.32 8.21 3.84
C LEU A 114 0.32 9.26 3.36
N LEU A 115 -0.91 9.21 3.85
CA LEU A 115 -2.00 9.98 3.28
C LEU A 115 -2.82 10.65 4.38
N ASP A 116 -2.81 11.99 4.40
CA ASP A 116 -3.74 12.70 5.29
C ASP A 116 -5.19 12.49 4.83
N VAL A 117 -6.07 12.32 5.79
CA VAL A 117 -7.51 12.22 5.55
C VAL A 117 -8.09 13.59 5.15
N MET A 118 -7.59 14.67 5.75
CA MET A 118 -8.17 16.00 5.63
C MET A 118 -7.43 16.87 4.61
N LEU A 119 -7.46 16.47 3.34
CA LEU A 119 -6.85 17.24 2.26
C LEU A 119 -7.86 18.23 1.63
N PRO A 120 -7.41 19.39 1.18
CA PRO A 120 -8.26 20.31 0.42
C PRO A 120 -8.60 19.73 -0.96
N GLY A 121 -9.84 19.96 -1.39
CA GLY A 121 -10.33 19.56 -2.70
C GLY A 121 -10.66 18.08 -2.82
N LEU A 122 -9.68 17.23 -3.03
CA LEU A 122 -9.84 15.78 -3.05
C LEU A 122 -9.35 15.19 -1.72
N ASP A 123 -10.27 14.77 -0.85
CA ASP A 123 -9.94 14.23 0.46
C ASP A 123 -9.18 12.89 0.39
N GLY A 124 -8.50 12.53 1.48
CA GLY A 124 -7.67 11.32 1.53
C GLY A 124 -8.45 10.03 1.32
N VAL A 125 -9.72 9.97 1.69
CA VAL A 125 -10.60 8.81 1.45
C VAL A 125 -10.80 8.62 -0.05
N GLN A 126 -11.09 9.70 -0.77
CA GLN A 126 -11.27 9.70 -2.22
C GLN A 126 -9.96 9.41 -2.96
N VAL A 127 -8.82 9.91 -2.46
CA VAL A 127 -7.49 9.55 -3.00
C VAL A 127 -7.26 8.05 -2.87
N ALA A 128 -7.46 7.48 -1.69
CA ALA A 128 -7.28 6.04 -1.46
C ALA A 128 -8.16 5.19 -2.39
N GLN A 129 -9.44 5.55 -2.54
CA GLN A 129 -10.36 4.87 -3.46
C GLN A 129 -9.87 4.86 -4.90
N ARG A 130 -9.34 5.98 -5.40
CA ARG A 130 -8.83 6.10 -6.78
C ARG A 130 -7.56 5.29 -6.98
N ILE A 131 -6.64 5.34 -6.02
CA ILE A 131 -5.40 4.55 -6.07
C ILE A 131 -5.71 3.05 -6.08
N ARG A 132 -6.67 2.60 -5.25
CA ARG A 132 -7.06 1.18 -5.15
C ARG A 132 -7.69 0.60 -6.40
N GLN A 133 -8.21 1.42 -7.32
CA GLN A 133 -8.71 0.94 -8.61
C GLN A 133 -7.62 0.27 -9.45
N ASN A 134 -6.36 0.68 -9.29
CA ASN A 134 -5.26 0.26 -10.16
C ASN A 134 -3.98 -0.15 -9.40
N SER A 135 -3.97 -0.12 -8.07
CA SER A 135 -2.77 -0.41 -7.27
C SER A 135 -3.08 -1.04 -5.92
N ASN A 136 -2.23 -1.97 -5.54
CA ASN A 136 -2.20 -2.60 -4.23
C ASN A 136 -1.12 -1.99 -3.30
N THR A 137 -0.50 -0.87 -3.66
CA THR A 137 0.50 -0.18 -2.82
C THR A 137 -0.06 0.07 -1.41
N PRO A 138 0.66 -0.27 -0.34
CA PRO A 138 0.21 -0.01 1.03
C PRO A 138 -0.07 1.47 1.29
N ILE A 139 -1.22 1.76 1.91
CA ILE A 139 -1.64 3.10 2.30
C ILE A 139 -1.81 3.16 3.81
N ILE A 140 -1.05 4.04 4.47
CA ILE A 140 -1.24 4.39 5.88
C ILE A 140 -1.91 5.76 5.95
N MET A 141 -3.10 5.84 6.52
CA MET A 141 -3.78 7.12 6.70
C MET A 141 -3.27 7.85 7.93
N LEU A 142 -3.02 9.15 7.78
CA LEU A 142 -2.77 10.07 8.88
C LEU A 142 -4.07 10.81 9.18
N THR A 143 -4.55 10.79 10.42
CA THR A 143 -5.85 11.37 10.76
C THR A 143 -5.76 12.26 11.99
N ALA A 144 -6.37 13.45 11.93
CA ALA A 144 -6.38 14.39 13.05
C ALA A 144 -7.22 13.92 14.25
N LYS A 145 -8.04 12.85 14.10
CA LYS A 145 -8.85 12.36 15.20
C LYS A 145 -9.31 10.92 15.04
N SER A 146 -9.34 10.25 16.17
CA SER A 146 -9.95 8.96 16.46
C SER A 146 -11.49 8.95 16.37
N ASP A 147 -12.13 9.80 15.53
CA ASP A 147 -13.55 9.62 15.29
C ASP A 147 -13.71 8.28 14.56
N THR A 148 -14.37 7.37 15.27
CA THR A 148 -14.50 5.96 14.86
C THR A 148 -15.06 5.83 13.45
N THR A 149 -15.88 6.78 13.03
CA THR A 149 -16.53 6.79 11.73
C THR A 149 -15.55 7.08 10.60
N ASP A 150 -14.64 8.03 10.78
CA ASP A 150 -13.71 8.44 9.73
C ASP A 150 -12.56 7.43 9.54
N VAL A 151 -12.12 6.80 10.64
CA VAL A 151 -11.18 5.67 10.59
C VAL A 151 -11.77 4.51 9.79
N VAL A 152 -13.02 4.13 10.07
CA VAL A 152 -13.69 3.02 9.36
C VAL A 152 -13.85 3.37 7.88
N LYS A 153 -14.31 4.58 7.53
CA LYS A 153 -14.41 5.02 6.13
C LYS A 153 -13.08 4.96 5.39
N GLY A 154 -12.01 5.43 6.04
CA GLY A 154 -10.67 5.39 5.46
C GLY A 154 -10.20 3.97 5.18
N LEU A 155 -10.40 3.08 6.13
CA LEU A 155 -10.09 1.66 5.95
C LEU A 155 -10.97 1.02 4.86
N GLU A 156 -12.28 1.27 4.83
CA GLU A 156 -13.19 0.78 3.79
C GLU A 156 -12.83 1.32 2.39
N ALA A 157 -12.29 2.54 2.32
CA ALA A 157 -11.80 3.15 1.09
C ALA A 157 -10.54 2.47 0.53
N GLY A 158 -9.89 1.64 1.32
CA GLY A 158 -8.72 0.90 0.85
C GLY A 158 -7.43 1.13 1.64
N ALA A 159 -7.44 1.90 2.73
CA ALA A 159 -6.25 2.02 3.58
C ALA A 159 -5.90 0.68 4.24
N ASP A 160 -4.61 0.44 4.45
CA ASP A 160 -4.09 -0.76 5.11
C ASP A 160 -3.87 -0.56 6.60
N ASP A 161 -3.66 0.69 7.00
CA ASP A 161 -3.46 1.09 8.40
C ASP A 161 -3.82 2.56 8.58
N TYR A 162 -3.83 3.02 9.84
CA TYR A 162 -4.00 4.43 10.15
C TYR A 162 -3.18 4.83 11.38
N VAL A 163 -2.84 6.11 11.48
CA VAL A 163 -2.12 6.72 12.59
C VAL A 163 -2.82 8.02 12.97
N SER A 164 -3.16 8.18 14.25
CA SER A 164 -3.82 9.40 14.73
C SER A 164 -2.81 10.51 15.01
N LYS A 165 -3.04 11.70 14.47
CA LYS A 165 -2.29 12.92 14.82
C LYS A 165 -2.77 13.47 16.18
N PRO A 166 -1.87 13.88 17.10
CA PRO A 166 -0.43 13.78 17.01
C PRO A 166 0.08 12.37 17.23
N PHE A 167 1.14 11.96 16.54
CA PHE A 167 1.73 10.63 16.64
C PHE A 167 3.22 10.70 17.00
N GLU A 168 3.69 9.63 17.61
CA GLU A 168 5.11 9.45 17.83
C GLU A 168 5.79 8.90 16.57
N VAL A 169 6.93 9.48 16.19
CA VAL A 169 7.70 9.05 15.01
C VAL A 169 8.04 7.57 15.08
N VAL A 170 8.39 7.06 16.26
CA VAL A 170 8.72 5.65 16.49
C VAL A 170 7.53 4.74 16.15
N GLU A 171 6.31 5.16 16.49
CA GLU A 171 5.09 4.42 16.15
C GLU A 171 4.87 4.37 14.64
N LEU A 172 4.93 5.54 13.97
CA LEU A 172 4.78 5.63 12.51
C LEU A 172 5.82 4.77 11.79
N MET A 173 7.10 4.83 12.21
CA MET A 173 8.17 4.02 11.66
C MET A 173 7.94 2.52 11.82
N ALA A 174 7.45 2.09 12.97
CA ALA A 174 7.10 0.68 13.20
C ALA A 174 6.02 0.19 12.21
N ARG A 175 5.01 1.04 11.94
CA ARG A 175 3.92 0.74 11.00
C ARG A 175 4.42 0.71 9.55
N ILE A 176 5.22 1.70 9.14
CA ILE A 176 5.84 1.74 7.81
C ILE A 176 6.66 0.46 7.57
N ARG A 177 7.54 0.12 8.51
CA ARG A 177 8.35 -1.10 8.40
C ARG A 177 7.51 -2.38 8.37
N ALA A 178 6.39 -2.41 9.10
CA ALA A 178 5.46 -3.53 9.08
C ALA A 178 4.77 -3.68 7.71
N ARG A 179 4.39 -2.56 7.05
CA ARG A 179 3.75 -2.58 5.72
C ARG A 179 4.73 -2.86 4.59
N LEU A 180 5.98 -2.39 4.71
CA LEU A 180 7.05 -2.63 3.74
C LEU A 180 7.78 -3.96 3.94
N ARG A 181 7.41 -4.73 4.98
CA ARG A 181 8.04 -6.02 5.28
C ARG A 181 7.68 -7.01 4.18
N MET A 182 8.54 -7.10 3.16
CA MET A 182 8.56 -8.27 2.30
C MET A 182 9.12 -9.46 3.10
N PRO A 183 8.69 -10.69 2.83
CA PRO A 183 9.33 -11.86 3.42
C PRO A 183 10.83 -11.79 3.10
N LYS A 184 11.65 -11.61 4.14
CA LYS A 184 13.10 -11.74 3.99
C LYS A 184 13.37 -13.21 3.72
N VAL A 185 13.83 -13.52 2.52
CA VAL A 185 14.35 -14.83 2.15
C VAL A 185 15.49 -15.30 3.09
N ASN A 186 16.04 -14.41 3.95
CA ASN A 186 17.20 -14.69 4.80
C ASN A 186 17.12 -14.06 6.21
N ALA A 187 15.95 -13.97 6.86
CA ALA A 187 15.94 -13.66 8.28
C ALA A 187 16.17 -14.96 9.06
N PRO A 188 17.18 -15.01 10.00
CA PRO A 188 17.29 -16.15 10.89
C PRO A 188 16.00 -16.25 11.69
N ALA A 189 15.31 -17.37 11.55
CA ALA A 189 14.06 -17.67 12.24
C ALA A 189 14.25 -17.50 13.75
N GLY A 190 13.61 -16.46 14.32
CA GLY A 190 13.37 -16.40 15.74
C GLY A 190 12.49 -17.61 16.11
N LYS A 191 12.84 -18.31 17.17
CA LYS A 191 12.33 -19.64 17.56
C LYS A 191 10.84 -19.73 17.94
N ASP A 192 9.98 -18.77 17.55
CA ASP A 192 8.55 -18.75 17.86
C ASP A 192 7.61 -18.63 16.66
N GLU A 193 8.11 -18.58 15.42
CA GLU A 193 7.29 -18.73 14.23
C GLU A 193 7.45 -20.19 13.74
N GLY A 194 6.44 -21.03 14.02
CA GLY A 194 6.36 -22.35 13.44
C GLY A 194 6.54 -22.27 11.93
N ASP A 195 7.35 -23.21 11.41
CA ASP A 195 7.77 -23.41 10.02
C ASP A 195 6.66 -23.06 9.01
N LEU A 196 6.56 -21.77 8.66
CA LEU A 196 5.61 -21.28 7.66
C LEU A 196 6.22 -21.59 6.30
N THR A 197 5.68 -22.61 5.64
CA THR A 197 6.10 -23.05 4.32
C THR A 197 6.00 -21.89 3.31
N GLU A 198 6.98 -21.74 2.42
CA GLU A 198 6.95 -20.70 1.37
C GLU A 198 5.70 -20.80 0.50
N ARG A 199 5.19 -22.02 0.30
CA ARG A 199 3.96 -22.31 -0.45
C ARG A 199 2.96 -23.04 0.43
N LEU A 200 1.78 -22.46 0.61
CA LEU A 200 0.67 -23.00 1.37
C LEU A 200 -0.45 -23.41 0.42
N GLN A 201 -0.94 -24.63 0.54
CA GLN A 201 -2.11 -25.11 -0.20
C GLN A 201 -3.19 -25.62 0.77
N CYS A 202 -4.37 -25.03 0.69
CA CYS A 202 -5.52 -25.39 1.49
C CYS A 202 -6.75 -25.60 0.58
N GLY A 203 -7.03 -26.83 0.21
CA GLY A 203 -8.06 -27.14 -0.78
C GLY A 203 -7.73 -26.52 -2.15
N THR A 204 -8.62 -25.71 -2.68
CA THR A 204 -8.40 -25.00 -3.95
C THR A 204 -7.66 -23.67 -3.81
N LEU A 205 -7.39 -23.23 -2.59
CA LEU A 205 -6.57 -22.04 -2.30
C LEU A 205 -5.09 -22.41 -2.33
N VAL A 206 -4.31 -21.70 -3.14
CA VAL A 206 -2.84 -21.81 -3.21
C VAL A 206 -2.26 -20.43 -2.96
N MET A 207 -1.32 -20.32 -2.02
CA MET A 207 -0.63 -19.09 -1.67
C MET A 207 0.87 -19.30 -1.80
N ASP A 208 1.55 -18.36 -2.44
CA ASP A 208 3.01 -18.32 -2.53
C ASP A 208 3.51 -17.07 -1.80
N ARG A 209 4.27 -17.30 -0.73
CA ARG A 209 4.74 -16.21 0.13
C ARG A 209 5.93 -15.46 -0.48
N ALA A 210 6.74 -16.13 -1.28
CA ALA A 210 7.88 -15.49 -1.94
C ALA A 210 7.42 -14.53 -3.05
N GLU A 211 6.37 -14.93 -3.79
CA GLU A 211 5.80 -14.14 -4.86
C GLU A 211 4.66 -13.23 -4.39
N HIS A 212 4.22 -13.34 -3.13
CA HIS A 212 3.03 -12.65 -2.59
C HIS A 212 1.76 -12.86 -3.44
N THR A 213 1.60 -14.04 -4.01
CA THR A 213 0.46 -14.40 -4.85
C THR A 213 -0.50 -15.35 -4.14
N ALA A 214 -1.77 -15.18 -4.37
CA ALA A 214 -2.82 -16.06 -3.86
C ALA A 214 -3.83 -16.37 -4.96
N THR A 215 -4.05 -17.65 -5.22
CA THR A 215 -5.06 -18.10 -6.20
C THR A 215 -6.09 -19.00 -5.55
N LYS A 216 -7.33 -18.90 -6.00
CA LYS A 216 -8.41 -19.82 -5.64
C LYS A 216 -9.03 -20.38 -6.92
N ASP A 217 -9.16 -21.70 -7.01
CA ASP A 217 -9.63 -22.38 -8.21
C ASP A 217 -8.80 -21.99 -9.47
N GLY A 218 -7.51 -21.65 -9.29
CA GLY A 218 -6.59 -21.18 -10.33
C GLY A 218 -6.75 -19.73 -10.74
N VAL A 219 -7.67 -18.96 -10.11
CA VAL A 219 -7.89 -17.54 -10.36
C VAL A 219 -7.16 -16.70 -9.32
N ASP A 220 -6.40 -15.69 -9.78
CA ASP A 220 -5.70 -14.75 -8.89
C ASP A 220 -6.70 -13.89 -8.10
N LEU A 221 -6.50 -13.82 -6.79
CA LEU A 221 -7.37 -13.10 -5.86
C LEU A 221 -7.08 -11.59 -5.79
N GLN A 222 -5.99 -11.10 -6.40
CA GLN A 222 -5.63 -9.68 -6.42
C GLN A 222 -5.61 -9.05 -5.02
N LEU A 223 -4.97 -9.71 -4.06
CA LEU A 223 -4.92 -9.25 -2.69
C LEU A 223 -3.93 -8.09 -2.53
N THR A 224 -4.24 -7.13 -1.64
CA THR A 224 -3.22 -6.20 -1.14
C THR A 224 -2.24 -6.96 -0.24
N PRO A 225 -1.02 -6.43 0.00
CA PRO A 225 -0.06 -7.08 0.89
C PRO A 225 -0.64 -7.41 2.27
N THR A 226 -1.47 -6.51 2.83
CA THR A 226 -2.12 -6.72 4.13
C THR A 226 -3.20 -7.82 4.07
N GLU A 227 -3.99 -7.85 3.02
CA GLU A 227 -5.00 -8.90 2.82
C GLU A 227 -4.33 -10.27 2.59
N PHE A 228 -3.22 -10.30 1.85
CA PHE A 228 -2.42 -11.50 1.66
C PHE A 228 -1.90 -12.05 3.01
N GLU A 229 -1.23 -11.22 3.81
CA GLU A 229 -0.72 -11.63 5.12
C GLU A 229 -1.85 -12.08 6.07
N LEU A 230 -2.99 -11.40 6.05
CA LEU A 230 -4.15 -11.79 6.84
C LEU A 230 -4.67 -13.18 6.43
N LEU A 231 -4.85 -13.42 5.13
CA LEU A 231 -5.28 -14.72 4.60
C LEU A 231 -4.26 -15.80 4.91
N TYR A 232 -2.96 -15.50 4.74
CA TYR A 232 -1.87 -16.44 4.99
C TYR A 232 -1.82 -16.86 6.46
N VAL A 233 -1.89 -15.91 7.40
CA VAL A 233 -1.93 -16.20 8.84
C VAL A 233 -3.15 -17.06 9.21
N LEU A 234 -4.32 -16.76 8.64
CA LEU A 234 -5.54 -17.53 8.87
C LEU A 234 -5.44 -18.94 8.29
N ALA A 235 -4.92 -19.08 7.07
CA ALA A 235 -4.80 -20.37 6.38
C ALA A 235 -3.72 -21.27 7.00
N ALA A 236 -2.60 -20.70 7.47
CA ALA A 236 -1.57 -21.42 8.19
C ALA A 236 -2.07 -22.02 9.52
N HIS A 237 -3.16 -21.47 10.08
CA HIS A 237 -3.85 -21.97 11.29
C HIS A 237 -5.25 -22.50 10.95
N ALA A 238 -5.35 -23.21 9.83
CA ALA A 238 -6.65 -23.73 9.37
C ALA A 238 -7.34 -24.59 10.44
N GLY A 239 -8.63 -24.31 10.66
CA GLY A 239 -9.43 -24.98 11.69
C GLY A 239 -9.35 -24.36 13.10
N GLU A 240 -8.34 -23.52 13.38
CA GLU A 240 -8.20 -22.83 14.67
C GLU A 240 -8.88 -21.48 14.65
N ALA A 241 -9.47 -21.09 15.80
CA ALA A 241 -10.04 -19.76 15.99
C ALA A 241 -8.96 -18.79 16.49
N LEU A 242 -8.56 -17.84 15.67
CA LEU A 242 -7.61 -16.79 16.05
C LEU A 242 -8.35 -15.56 16.60
N SER A 243 -7.90 -15.08 17.76
CA SER A 243 -8.45 -13.85 18.33
C SER A 243 -8.07 -12.62 17.51
N ARG A 244 -8.92 -11.57 17.58
CA ARG A 244 -8.63 -10.30 16.90
C ARG A 244 -7.31 -9.69 17.33
N ALA A 245 -6.98 -9.77 18.62
CA ALA A 245 -5.70 -9.30 19.15
C ALA A 245 -4.51 -10.11 18.59
N ASN A 246 -4.66 -11.42 18.44
CA ASN A 246 -3.63 -12.27 17.85
C ASN A 246 -3.41 -11.95 16.36
N LEU A 247 -4.49 -11.78 15.61
CA LEU A 247 -4.42 -11.35 14.20
C LEU A 247 -3.77 -9.97 14.05
N LEU A 248 -4.16 -9.02 14.92
CA LEU A 248 -3.58 -7.68 14.92
C LEU A 248 -2.06 -7.71 15.19
N LYS A 249 -1.64 -8.52 16.15
CA LYS A 249 -0.22 -8.71 16.46
C LYS A 249 0.55 -9.34 15.29
N ARG A 250 0.01 -10.41 14.70
CA ARG A 250 0.71 -11.18 13.65
C ARG A 250 0.79 -10.44 12.31
N VAL A 251 -0.31 -9.77 11.90
CA VAL A 251 -0.42 -9.11 10.59
C VAL A 251 0.08 -7.66 10.64
N TRP A 252 -0.26 -6.92 11.70
CA TRP A 252 0.09 -5.50 11.83
C TRP A 252 1.30 -5.24 12.72
N GLY A 253 1.74 -6.23 13.52
CA GLY A 253 2.89 -6.09 14.40
C GLY A 253 2.57 -5.34 15.71
N TYR A 254 1.31 -5.13 16.05
CA TYR A 254 0.93 -4.45 17.29
C TYR A 254 1.19 -5.32 18.51
N VAL A 255 2.05 -4.86 19.42
CA VAL A 255 2.40 -5.62 20.64
C VAL A 255 1.33 -5.45 21.70
N SER A 256 0.71 -4.26 21.83
CA SER A 256 -0.37 -3.96 22.78
C SER A 256 -1.18 -2.75 22.31
N GLY A 257 -2.48 -2.70 22.64
CA GLY A 257 -3.31 -1.52 22.49
C GLY A 257 -3.76 -1.15 21.08
N GLY A 258 -3.54 -2.00 20.08
CA GLY A 258 -3.97 -1.74 18.70
C GLY A 258 -5.49 -1.85 18.53
N ASP A 259 -6.01 -1.11 17.56
CA ASP A 259 -7.44 -1.09 17.25
C ASP A 259 -7.89 -2.34 16.48
N THR A 260 -8.68 -3.16 17.11
CA THR A 260 -9.20 -4.41 16.53
C THR A 260 -10.19 -4.17 15.38
N ARG A 261 -10.66 -2.93 15.15
CA ARG A 261 -11.48 -2.55 13.99
C ARG A 261 -10.74 -2.77 12.67
N LEU A 262 -9.40 -2.56 12.65
CA LEU A 262 -8.55 -2.92 11.52
C LEU A 262 -8.80 -4.35 11.04
N VAL A 263 -8.80 -5.30 11.97
CA VAL A 263 -9.03 -6.71 11.64
C VAL A 263 -10.41 -6.93 11.03
N ASN A 264 -11.44 -6.29 11.60
CA ASN A 264 -12.82 -6.48 11.12
C ASN A 264 -12.99 -5.97 9.68
N VAL A 265 -12.49 -4.75 9.39
CA VAL A 265 -12.59 -4.16 8.04
C VAL A 265 -11.80 -4.98 7.02
N HIS A 266 -10.56 -5.38 7.36
CA HIS A 266 -9.76 -6.19 6.45
C HIS A 266 -10.33 -7.60 6.24
N VAL A 267 -10.94 -8.21 7.23
CA VAL A 267 -11.67 -9.48 7.05
C VAL A 267 -12.85 -9.28 6.09
N GLN A 268 -13.60 -8.17 6.20
CA GLN A 268 -14.69 -7.90 5.28
C GLN A 268 -14.19 -7.72 3.85
N ARG A 269 -13.13 -6.93 3.65
CA ARG A 269 -12.50 -6.76 2.33
C ARG A 269 -11.96 -8.08 1.78
N LEU A 270 -11.33 -8.89 2.64
CA LEU A 270 -10.83 -10.21 2.25
C LEU A 270 -11.98 -11.13 1.80
N ARG A 271 -13.10 -11.14 2.54
CA ARG A 271 -14.28 -11.92 2.15
C ARG A 271 -14.83 -11.54 0.78
N MET A 272 -14.85 -10.26 0.44
CA MET A 272 -15.25 -9.80 -0.89
C MET A 272 -14.43 -10.42 -2.03
N LYS A 273 -13.20 -10.86 -1.75
CA LYS A 273 -12.28 -11.44 -2.73
C LYS A 273 -12.25 -12.98 -2.69
N VAL A 274 -12.38 -13.59 -1.52
CA VAL A 274 -12.18 -15.03 -1.36
C VAL A 274 -13.48 -15.83 -1.29
N GLU A 275 -14.58 -15.23 -0.81
CA GLU A 275 -15.87 -15.92 -0.67
C GLU A 275 -16.69 -15.83 -1.96
N THR A 276 -17.53 -16.83 -2.18
CA THR A 276 -18.55 -16.77 -3.23
C THR A 276 -19.73 -15.90 -2.78
N ASP A 277 -20.05 -15.94 -1.49
CA ASP A 277 -21.08 -15.11 -0.84
C ASP A 277 -20.48 -14.51 0.44
N PRO A 278 -20.03 -13.24 0.40
CA PRO A 278 -19.42 -12.56 1.55
C PRO A 278 -20.34 -12.40 2.77
N GLU A 279 -21.67 -12.39 2.57
CA GLU A 279 -22.64 -12.29 3.66
C GLU A 279 -22.81 -13.63 4.41
N ASN A 280 -22.57 -14.75 3.73
CA ASN A 280 -22.58 -16.10 4.29
C ASN A 280 -21.21 -16.77 4.18
N PRO A 281 -20.15 -16.27 4.84
CA PRO A 281 -18.78 -16.67 4.63
C PRO A 281 -18.54 -18.11 5.08
N ARG A 282 -17.90 -18.90 4.20
CA ARG A 282 -17.56 -20.30 4.44
C ARG A 282 -16.07 -20.52 4.66
N ILE A 283 -15.24 -19.68 4.07
CA ILE A 283 -13.77 -19.78 4.13
C ILE A 283 -13.25 -19.02 5.36
N VAL A 284 -13.63 -17.74 5.51
CA VAL A 284 -13.24 -16.92 6.66
C VAL A 284 -14.42 -16.72 7.60
N GLN A 285 -14.61 -17.65 8.50
CA GLN A 285 -15.77 -17.70 9.41
C GLN A 285 -15.57 -16.82 10.64
N THR A 286 -16.64 -16.18 11.12
CA THR A 286 -16.62 -15.48 12.40
C THR A 286 -16.88 -16.46 13.56
N VAL A 287 -16.00 -16.49 14.55
CA VAL A 287 -16.21 -17.17 15.81
C VAL A 287 -16.61 -16.13 16.85
N ARG A 288 -17.91 -16.13 17.21
CA ARG A 288 -18.50 -15.14 18.12
C ARG A 288 -17.74 -15.08 19.45
N GLY A 289 -17.46 -13.87 19.91
CA GLY A 289 -16.71 -13.63 21.17
C GLY A 289 -15.18 -13.87 21.09
N ILE A 290 -14.68 -14.51 20.02
CA ILE A 290 -13.25 -14.83 19.85
C ILE A 290 -12.64 -14.00 18.72
N GLY A 291 -12.98 -14.31 17.49
CA GLY A 291 -12.34 -13.72 16.30
C GLY A 291 -12.75 -14.42 15.02
N TYR A 292 -11.77 -14.95 14.30
CA TYR A 292 -11.98 -15.54 12.98
C TYR A 292 -11.28 -16.90 12.86
N LYS A 293 -11.84 -17.74 12.00
CA LYS A 293 -11.33 -19.08 11.68
C LYS A 293 -11.33 -19.28 10.18
N PHE A 294 -10.25 -19.82 9.65
CA PHE A 294 -10.17 -20.27 8.27
C PHE A 294 -10.65 -21.72 8.14
N VAL A 295 -11.45 -21.98 7.12
CA VAL A 295 -11.86 -23.31 6.69
C VAL A 295 -11.47 -23.47 5.23
N ALA A 296 -10.70 -24.51 4.93
CA ALA A 296 -10.23 -24.76 3.57
C ALA A 296 -11.41 -24.92 2.61
N PRO A 297 -11.42 -24.21 1.46
CA PRO A 297 -12.42 -24.43 0.43
C PRO A 297 -12.31 -25.85 -0.12
N THR A 298 -13.44 -26.56 -0.16
CA THR A 298 -13.54 -27.87 -0.81
C THR A 298 -13.93 -27.70 -2.27
N VAL A 299 -13.46 -28.62 -3.11
CA VAL A 299 -13.84 -28.72 -4.54
C VAL A 299 -15.34 -28.92 -4.66
#